data_4df342536b0689d7342af2abd8d7404a
#
_entry.id   4df342536b0689d7342af2abd8d7404a
#
_cell.length_a   1.000
_cell.length_b   1.000
_cell.length_c   1.000
_cell.angle_alpha   90.00
_cell.angle_beta   90.00
_cell.angle_gamma   90.00
#
_symmetry.space_group_name_H-M   'P 1'
#
loop_
_entity.id
_entity.type
_entity.pdbx_description
1 polymer ?
#
loop_
_entity_poly.entity_id
_entity_poly.type
_entity_poly.pdbx_seq_one_letter_code
_entity_poly.pdbx_strand_id
1 'polypeptide(L)'
;MTRTRLFTATALALALGSTVARTAPEVAPPPRPHVDLTGYKTVATAVKADPKEFRSTATSSGTAAGYLGVVIGADGGKPVVDVVAPESPAEVAGLKEGDRVAQIDGREVATAAEARDLLRGKLAGDKVKIVVERGKTAVQLTATLKPTTKPMTLGTAGRAVLGVTLGGEGTGGSGVKLTDVTDGGPADRAGLKTGDVILKIDGTAVAGDAGFREVVANKAAGDRLELLVERGGKTLEVRAVLEAEEQRPAGRGGAGGWDDRIPRAWRRPSYRLAILGVEYPDVKHNPKIADADWEESMFSLGTYTNKSATGDKVYGSMNDYYQELSYGTFKIEGKFVGWVEVSKKRMDYSSGNGVSNAEKRALLTEALDVYTKKAGRDALKDYDGIFFLYAGGRVNTTRGGLYWPHRANVSYGGRSIPYFIVQEGGSRMNDISVFCHEFGHMLGLPDLYARPEQPGSEGVWQWCAMSNQINNGQPQHFCAWSKEQLGWVKPTVIDPRVKQKLVLAPIHDDPTQCFKVMTRADGSEYFLLENRVKKGWDSRLPGEGLLIWRVVNNKPILEESHGIEGARGPGSFPTSVPFPSGSNDSFTPYTIPSSKSQLGGGLPVWITNIRKLPDGRITFHVGYEYQ
;
A
#
# COMPACT_ATOMS: atom_id res chain seq x y z
N MET A 1 3.43 -2.82 -89.04
CA MET A 1 3.71 -1.36 -89.29
C MET A 1 3.96 -0.75 -87.89
N THR A 2 5.22 -0.60 -87.63
CA THR A 2 5.80 -0.25 -86.30
C THR A 2 6.13 1.24 -86.32
N ARG A 3 5.69 2.04 -85.40
CA ARG A 3 6.18 3.40 -85.16
C ARG A 3 6.81 3.48 -83.75
N THR A 4 8.13 3.52 -83.78
CA THR A 4 9.06 3.83 -82.67
C THR A 4 8.98 5.34 -82.39
N ARG A 5 8.80 5.74 -81.15
CA ARG A 5 9.01 7.13 -80.70
C ARG A 5 10.18 7.16 -79.71
N LEU A 6 11.21 7.88 -80.12
CA LEU A 6 12.36 8.31 -79.35
C LEU A 6 11.89 9.33 -78.30
N PHE A 7 12.27 9.18 -77.05
CA PHE A 7 12.21 10.25 -76.05
C PHE A 7 13.62 10.63 -75.64
N THR A 8 13.95 11.85 -75.94
CA THR A 8 15.18 12.55 -75.55
C THR A 8 15.11 12.90 -74.08
N ALA A 9 16.10 12.45 -73.30
CA ALA A 9 16.25 12.80 -71.87
C ALA A 9 16.96 14.16 -71.74
N THR A 10 16.30 15.14 -71.19
CA THR A 10 16.87 16.43 -70.79
C THR A 10 17.28 16.34 -69.35
N ALA A 11 18.56 16.38 -69.02
CA ALA A 11 19.11 16.42 -67.69
C ALA A 11 18.88 17.82 -67.10
N LEU A 12 18.08 17.88 -66.02
CA LEU A 12 17.88 19.10 -65.23
C LEU A 12 18.79 19.00 -64.00
N ALA A 13 19.80 19.83 -63.92
CA ALA A 13 20.67 19.95 -62.76
C ALA A 13 19.93 20.68 -61.62
N LEU A 14 19.59 19.97 -60.57
CA LEU A 14 19.09 20.57 -59.34
C LEU A 14 20.28 21.08 -58.51
N ALA A 15 20.38 22.37 -58.33
CA ALA A 15 21.25 23.01 -57.37
C ALA A 15 20.70 22.77 -55.95
N LEU A 16 21.39 22.00 -55.12
CA LEU A 16 21.12 21.83 -53.70
C LEU A 16 21.50 23.12 -52.94
N GLY A 17 20.50 23.97 -52.74
CA GLY A 17 20.59 25.08 -51.80
C GLY A 17 20.43 24.53 -50.38
N SER A 18 21.52 24.54 -49.59
CA SER A 18 21.49 24.25 -48.16
C SER A 18 20.71 25.34 -47.41
N THR A 19 19.43 25.06 -47.13
CA THR A 19 18.64 25.85 -46.17
C THR A 19 19.12 25.51 -44.76
N VAL A 20 19.91 26.42 -44.19
CA VAL A 20 20.19 26.42 -42.74
C VAL A 20 18.85 26.68 -42.05
N ALA A 21 18.30 25.63 -41.45
CA ALA A 21 17.15 25.77 -40.58
C ALA A 21 17.55 26.69 -39.40
N ARG A 22 17.07 27.91 -39.39
CA ARG A 22 17.12 28.79 -38.22
C ARG A 22 16.25 28.14 -37.15
N THR A 23 16.85 27.55 -36.16
CA THR A 23 16.17 27.21 -34.91
C THR A 23 15.59 28.48 -34.33
N ALA A 24 14.28 28.51 -34.12
CA ALA A 24 13.64 29.61 -33.40
C ALA A 24 14.34 29.73 -32.02
N PRO A 25 14.54 30.94 -31.51
CA PRO A 25 15.14 31.12 -30.18
C PRO A 25 14.25 30.39 -29.17
N GLU A 26 14.85 29.50 -28.42
CA GLU A 26 14.22 28.82 -27.28
C GLU A 26 13.75 29.91 -26.32
N VAL A 27 12.44 30.10 -26.24
CA VAL A 27 11.83 31.05 -25.32
C VAL A 27 12.12 30.49 -23.91
N ALA A 28 12.96 31.15 -23.18
CA ALA A 28 13.24 30.80 -21.80
C ALA A 28 11.90 30.67 -21.04
N PRO A 29 11.68 29.59 -20.29
CA PRO A 29 10.45 29.44 -19.52
C PRO A 29 10.28 30.67 -18.61
N PRO A 30 9.02 31.14 -18.43
CA PRO A 30 8.77 32.29 -17.58
C PRO A 30 9.38 32.07 -16.19
N PRO A 31 9.93 33.13 -15.57
CA PRO A 31 10.53 33.00 -14.24
C PRO A 31 9.48 32.40 -13.30
N ARG A 32 9.87 31.33 -12.62
CA ARG A 32 8.99 30.69 -11.63
C ARG A 32 8.60 31.70 -10.57
N PRO A 33 7.32 31.81 -10.18
CA PRO A 33 6.91 32.74 -9.16
C PRO A 33 7.76 32.55 -7.91
N HIS A 34 8.34 33.66 -7.43
CA HIS A 34 9.16 33.64 -6.21
C HIS A 34 8.25 33.37 -5.03
N VAL A 35 8.35 32.18 -4.44
CA VAL A 35 7.63 31.83 -3.22
C VAL A 35 8.46 32.26 -2.03
N ASP A 36 7.91 33.14 -1.20
CA ASP A 36 8.55 33.52 0.06
C ASP A 36 8.51 32.36 1.05
N LEU A 37 9.67 31.79 1.33
CA LEU A 37 9.87 30.72 2.30
C LEU A 37 10.58 31.21 3.58
N THR A 38 10.49 32.49 3.86
CA THR A 38 11.05 33.07 5.09
C THR A 38 10.49 32.35 6.32
N GLY A 39 11.38 31.83 7.18
CA GLY A 39 11.02 31.06 8.37
C GLY A 39 10.73 29.59 8.13
N TYR A 40 10.71 29.12 6.88
CA TYR A 40 10.62 27.69 6.58
C TYR A 40 11.99 27.02 6.64
N LYS A 41 12.00 25.78 7.16
CA LYS A 41 13.19 24.94 7.28
C LYS A 41 13.10 23.74 6.33
N THR A 42 14.21 23.36 5.73
CA THR A 42 14.36 22.15 4.91
C THR A 42 14.68 20.94 5.81
N VAL A 43 14.73 19.75 5.21
CA VAL A 43 15.17 18.51 5.91
C VAL A 43 16.56 18.66 6.56
N ALA A 44 17.44 19.46 5.96
CA ALA A 44 18.79 19.70 6.48
C ALA A 44 18.81 20.69 7.67
N THR A 45 17.89 21.66 7.70
CA THR A 45 17.87 22.75 8.70
C THR A 45 16.78 22.58 9.76
N ALA A 46 15.91 21.57 9.62
CA ALA A 46 14.88 21.23 10.61
C ALA A 46 15.50 20.90 11.98
N VAL A 47 14.78 21.27 13.04
CA VAL A 47 15.15 20.84 14.40
C VAL A 47 14.86 19.35 14.51
N LYS A 48 15.94 18.59 14.65
CA LYS A 48 15.86 17.12 14.76
C LYS A 48 15.44 16.73 16.17
N ALA A 49 14.68 15.66 16.27
CA ALA A 49 14.34 15.04 17.54
C ALA A 49 15.53 14.26 18.10
N ASP A 50 15.68 14.27 19.41
CA ASP A 50 16.46 13.24 20.10
C ASP A 50 15.50 12.09 20.48
N PRO A 51 15.63 10.92 19.88
CA PRO A 51 14.74 9.78 20.19
C PRO A 51 14.76 9.37 21.67
N LYS A 52 15.83 9.70 22.42
CA LYS A 52 15.97 9.42 23.84
C LYS A 52 15.14 10.34 24.72
N GLU A 53 14.79 11.53 24.22
CA GLU A 53 14.01 12.51 24.97
C GLU A 53 12.50 12.33 24.81
N PHE A 54 12.05 11.46 23.86
CA PHE A 54 10.64 11.16 23.72
C PHE A 54 10.13 10.46 24.96
N ARG A 55 9.22 11.10 25.69
CA ARG A 55 8.45 10.47 26.76
C ARG A 55 7.03 10.28 26.27
N SER A 56 6.56 9.02 26.30
CA SER A 56 5.15 8.74 26.10
C SER A 56 4.37 9.38 27.25
N THR A 57 3.60 10.42 26.95
CA THR A 57 2.59 10.92 27.88
C THR A 57 1.30 10.19 27.61
N ALA A 58 0.71 9.59 28.63
CA ALA A 58 -0.64 9.07 28.54
C ALA A 58 -1.57 10.24 28.18
N THR A 59 -2.12 10.24 26.97
CA THR A 59 -3.14 11.22 26.60
C THR A 59 -4.43 10.82 27.26
N SER A 60 -5.04 11.76 28.01
CA SER A 60 -6.44 11.65 28.42
C SER A 60 -7.30 11.33 27.19
N SER A 61 -8.32 10.51 27.37
CA SER A 61 -9.34 10.19 26.37
C SER A 61 -10.01 11.48 25.87
N GLY A 62 -9.44 12.10 24.85
CA GLY A 62 -10.07 13.22 24.17
C GLY A 62 -11.34 12.75 23.44
N THR A 63 -12.36 13.57 23.44
CA THR A 63 -13.58 13.37 22.65
C THR A 63 -13.20 13.10 21.19
N ALA A 64 -13.80 12.10 20.56
CA ALA A 64 -13.50 11.76 19.17
C ALA A 64 -13.92 12.90 18.22
N ALA A 65 -13.14 13.15 17.17
CA ALA A 65 -13.52 14.08 16.11
C ALA A 65 -14.86 13.68 15.48
N GLY A 66 -15.64 14.67 15.07
CA GLY A 66 -16.94 14.45 14.46
C GLY A 66 -16.80 14.08 12.98
N TYR A 67 -17.27 12.91 12.60
CA TYR A 67 -17.31 12.44 11.22
C TYR A 67 -18.62 12.81 10.55
N LEU A 68 -18.55 13.50 9.40
CA LEU A 68 -19.71 13.85 8.57
C LEU A 68 -19.87 12.92 7.36
N GLY A 69 -18.78 12.52 6.72
CA GLY A 69 -18.77 11.60 5.59
C GLY A 69 -19.05 12.24 4.24
N VAL A 70 -18.38 13.38 3.95
CA VAL A 70 -18.46 14.06 2.65
C VAL A 70 -17.08 14.46 2.15
N VAL A 71 -16.93 14.48 0.83
CA VAL A 71 -15.86 15.23 0.16
C VAL A 71 -16.46 16.51 -0.40
N ILE A 72 -15.88 17.66 -0.03
CA ILE A 72 -16.30 18.95 -0.53
C ILE A 72 -15.23 19.46 -1.50
N GLY A 73 -15.57 19.51 -2.76
CA GLY A 73 -14.79 20.10 -3.83
C GLY A 73 -15.20 21.52 -4.18
N ALA A 74 -14.79 22.00 -5.35
CA ALA A 74 -15.14 23.31 -5.84
C ALA A 74 -15.62 23.25 -7.32
N ASP A 75 -16.80 23.81 -7.57
CA ASP A 75 -17.29 24.04 -8.94
C ASP A 75 -17.48 25.54 -9.15
N GLY A 76 -16.77 26.12 -10.13
CA GLY A 76 -16.75 27.56 -10.35
C GLY A 76 -16.30 28.37 -9.12
N GLY A 77 -15.44 27.79 -8.26
CA GLY A 77 -14.95 28.39 -7.03
C GLY A 77 -15.88 28.23 -5.83
N LYS A 78 -17.09 27.72 -6.01
CA LYS A 78 -18.08 27.49 -4.93
C LYS A 78 -17.96 26.07 -4.38
N PRO A 79 -18.22 25.85 -3.08
CA PRO A 79 -18.14 24.52 -2.47
C PRO A 79 -19.27 23.61 -2.94
N VAL A 80 -18.92 22.44 -3.46
CA VAL A 80 -19.86 21.42 -3.93
C VAL A 80 -19.55 20.09 -3.25
N VAL A 81 -20.59 19.33 -2.93
CA VAL A 81 -20.44 17.96 -2.43
C VAL A 81 -20.09 17.04 -3.58
N ASP A 82 -18.84 16.60 -3.65
CA ASP A 82 -18.36 15.68 -4.69
C ASP A 82 -18.72 14.23 -4.36
N VAL A 83 -18.71 13.88 -3.08
CA VAL A 83 -18.97 12.52 -2.60
C VAL A 83 -19.72 12.54 -1.30
N VAL A 84 -20.67 11.64 -1.16
CA VAL A 84 -21.33 11.31 0.11
C VAL A 84 -21.04 9.84 0.44
N ALA A 85 -20.37 9.61 1.58
CA ALA A 85 -20.04 8.25 2.01
C ALA A 85 -21.33 7.48 2.39
N PRO A 86 -21.47 6.20 1.97
CA PRO A 86 -22.58 5.36 2.38
C PRO A 86 -22.69 5.24 3.91
N GLU A 87 -23.92 5.20 4.42
CA GLU A 87 -24.26 5.08 5.85
C GLU A 87 -23.67 6.19 6.75
N SER A 88 -23.16 7.26 6.14
CA SER A 88 -22.59 8.40 6.84
C SER A 88 -23.65 9.32 7.43
N PRO A 89 -23.30 10.16 8.42
CA PRO A 89 -24.17 11.23 8.90
C PRO A 89 -24.69 12.16 7.80
N ALA A 90 -23.90 12.40 6.76
CA ALA A 90 -24.27 13.20 5.60
C ALA A 90 -25.39 12.54 4.80
N GLU A 91 -25.26 11.25 4.48
CA GLU A 91 -26.29 10.50 3.76
C GLU A 91 -27.58 10.40 4.57
N VAL A 92 -27.47 10.06 5.87
CA VAL A 92 -28.62 10.00 6.79
C VAL A 92 -29.32 11.36 6.90
N ALA A 93 -28.56 12.46 6.86
CA ALA A 93 -29.13 13.81 6.85
C ALA A 93 -29.74 14.20 5.50
N GLY A 94 -29.49 13.43 4.43
CA GLY A 94 -30.05 13.67 3.10
C GLY A 94 -29.17 14.57 2.20
N LEU A 95 -27.89 14.74 2.52
CA LEU A 95 -26.91 15.34 1.60
C LEU A 95 -26.75 14.46 0.36
N LYS A 96 -26.54 15.08 -0.79
CA LYS A 96 -26.38 14.40 -2.08
C LYS A 96 -25.18 14.95 -2.85
N GLU A 97 -24.58 14.13 -3.67
CA GLU A 97 -23.56 14.55 -4.64
C GLU A 97 -24.15 15.62 -5.57
N GLY A 98 -23.39 16.67 -5.81
CA GLY A 98 -23.81 17.86 -6.57
C GLY A 98 -24.50 18.93 -5.72
N ASP A 99 -24.77 18.73 -4.43
CA ASP A 99 -25.28 19.78 -3.55
C ASP A 99 -24.24 20.90 -3.39
N ARG A 100 -24.67 22.14 -3.54
CA ARG A 100 -23.84 23.32 -3.33
C ARG A 100 -23.97 23.79 -1.89
N VAL A 101 -22.90 23.73 -1.12
CA VAL A 101 -22.93 24.12 0.29
C VAL A 101 -22.97 25.65 0.39
N ALA A 102 -24.11 26.19 0.86
CA ALA A 102 -24.32 27.63 1.02
C ALA A 102 -24.02 28.13 2.43
N GLN A 103 -24.41 27.35 3.46
CA GLN A 103 -24.21 27.73 4.86
C GLN A 103 -23.89 26.49 5.72
N ILE A 104 -23.08 26.70 6.76
CA ILE A 104 -22.83 25.74 7.84
C ILE A 104 -23.05 26.46 9.17
N ASP A 105 -23.96 25.95 10.02
CA ASP A 105 -24.33 26.53 11.31
C ASP A 105 -24.68 28.02 11.22
N GLY A 106 -25.37 28.41 10.15
CA GLY A 106 -25.81 29.76 9.89
C GLY A 106 -24.75 30.72 9.34
N ARG A 107 -23.51 30.23 9.11
CA ARG A 107 -22.45 31.01 8.47
C ARG A 107 -22.40 30.71 6.98
N GLU A 108 -22.33 31.75 6.16
CA GLU A 108 -22.15 31.60 4.73
C GLU A 108 -20.81 30.96 4.40
N VAL A 109 -20.79 30.16 3.34
CA VAL A 109 -19.61 29.43 2.87
C VAL A 109 -19.38 29.79 1.41
N ALA A 110 -18.31 30.52 1.13
CA ALA A 110 -17.93 30.92 -0.21
C ALA A 110 -17.00 29.92 -0.88
N THR A 111 -16.20 29.18 -0.11
CA THR A 111 -15.16 28.27 -0.61
C THR A 111 -15.18 26.91 0.12
N ALA A 112 -14.64 25.89 -0.55
CA ALA A 112 -14.44 24.58 0.08
C ALA A 112 -13.52 24.64 1.32
N ALA A 113 -12.58 25.58 1.35
CA ALA A 113 -11.70 25.81 2.49
C ALA A 113 -12.51 26.32 3.71
N GLU A 114 -13.38 27.30 3.52
CA GLU A 114 -14.26 27.81 4.58
C GLU A 114 -15.21 26.73 5.10
N ALA A 115 -15.77 25.90 4.20
CA ALA A 115 -16.61 24.77 4.61
C ALA A 115 -15.84 23.83 5.55
N ARG A 116 -14.60 23.49 5.19
CA ARG A 116 -13.73 22.66 6.03
C ARG A 116 -13.43 23.30 7.38
N ASP A 117 -13.11 24.60 7.38
CA ASP A 117 -12.77 25.33 8.59
C ASP A 117 -13.94 25.38 9.58
N LEU A 118 -15.18 25.52 9.09
CA LEU A 118 -16.37 25.48 9.92
C LEU A 118 -16.70 24.09 10.49
N LEU A 119 -16.33 23.04 9.77
CA LEU A 119 -16.46 21.64 10.25
C LEU A 119 -15.32 21.23 11.17
N ARG A 120 -14.16 21.90 11.05
CA ARG A 120 -12.98 21.65 11.86
C ARG A 120 -13.29 21.92 13.35
N GLY A 121 -12.87 20.99 14.20
CA GLY A 121 -13.11 21.09 15.64
C GLY A 121 -14.49 20.62 16.13
N LYS A 122 -15.39 20.23 15.23
CA LYS A 122 -16.63 19.57 15.63
C LYS A 122 -16.36 18.19 16.21
N LEU A 123 -17.15 17.82 17.21
CA LEU A 123 -16.97 16.56 17.94
C LEU A 123 -18.05 15.55 17.56
N ALA A 124 -17.78 14.28 17.84
CA ALA A 124 -18.81 13.25 17.74
C ALA A 124 -20.01 13.59 18.64
N GLY A 125 -21.22 13.48 18.09
CA GLY A 125 -22.46 13.86 18.73
C GLY A 125 -22.91 15.29 18.43
N ASP A 126 -22.03 16.16 17.90
CA ASP A 126 -22.41 17.51 17.49
C ASP A 126 -23.46 17.45 16.36
N LYS A 127 -24.41 18.37 16.42
CA LYS A 127 -25.38 18.59 15.34
C LYS A 127 -24.91 19.76 14.48
N VAL A 128 -24.71 19.50 13.19
CA VAL A 128 -24.30 20.50 12.21
C VAL A 128 -25.48 20.81 11.30
N LYS A 129 -25.87 22.08 11.25
CA LYS A 129 -26.90 22.57 10.32
C LYS A 129 -26.25 22.98 9.02
N ILE A 130 -26.67 22.39 7.91
CA ILE A 130 -26.10 22.63 6.60
C ILE A 130 -27.22 23.10 5.67
N VAL A 131 -27.03 24.24 5.03
CA VAL A 131 -27.92 24.71 3.96
C VAL A 131 -27.21 24.46 2.64
N VAL A 132 -27.88 23.73 1.76
CA VAL A 132 -27.35 23.43 0.41
C VAL A 132 -28.31 23.97 -0.65
N GLU A 133 -27.73 24.37 -1.79
CA GLU A 133 -28.48 24.65 -3.02
C GLU A 133 -28.52 23.38 -3.85
N ARG A 134 -29.70 22.81 -4.03
CA ARG A 134 -29.96 21.63 -4.88
C ARG A 134 -30.75 22.07 -6.10
N GLY A 135 -30.07 22.29 -7.21
CA GLY A 135 -30.65 22.96 -8.37
C GLY A 135 -31.00 24.42 -8.06
N LYS A 136 -32.29 24.77 -8.05
CA LYS A 136 -32.80 26.12 -7.69
C LYS A 136 -33.41 26.20 -6.30
N THR A 137 -33.30 25.13 -5.51
CA THR A 137 -33.97 25.03 -4.22
C THR A 137 -32.96 25.01 -3.10
N ALA A 138 -33.12 25.85 -2.08
CA ALA A 138 -32.38 25.78 -0.84
C ALA A 138 -32.96 24.69 0.05
N VAL A 139 -32.12 23.76 0.51
CA VAL A 139 -32.48 22.65 1.39
C VAL A 139 -31.69 22.78 2.68
N GLN A 140 -32.40 22.82 3.80
CA GLN A 140 -31.80 22.84 5.14
C GLN A 140 -31.75 21.42 5.70
N LEU A 141 -30.54 20.96 6.05
CA LEU A 141 -30.27 19.64 6.58
C LEU A 141 -29.61 19.74 7.95
N THR A 142 -29.78 18.71 8.77
CA THR A 142 -29.10 18.62 10.06
C THR A 142 -28.45 17.24 10.17
N ALA A 143 -27.13 17.19 10.23
CA ALA A 143 -26.36 15.97 10.43
C ALA A 143 -25.94 15.88 11.90
N THR A 144 -26.08 14.70 12.50
CA THR A 144 -25.49 14.39 13.81
C THR A 144 -24.18 13.65 13.55
N LEU A 145 -23.05 14.26 13.89
CA LEU A 145 -21.73 13.70 13.62
C LEU A 145 -21.52 12.41 14.42
N LYS A 146 -20.99 11.38 13.76
CA LYS A 146 -20.58 10.13 14.40
C LYS A 146 -19.12 10.25 14.87
N PRO A 147 -18.66 9.42 15.84
CA PRO A 147 -17.23 9.28 16.09
C PRO A 147 -16.55 8.74 14.84
N THR A 148 -15.31 9.16 14.63
CA THR A 148 -14.45 8.59 13.60
C THR A 148 -14.29 7.09 13.86
N THR A 149 -14.82 6.28 12.96
CA THR A 149 -14.74 4.81 13.02
C THR A 149 -13.95 4.25 11.87
N LYS A 150 -12.96 5.03 11.34
CA LYS A 150 -12.06 4.41 10.34
C LYS A 150 -11.60 3.10 10.93
N PRO A 151 -12.04 1.93 10.39
CA PRO A 151 -11.67 0.66 10.97
C PRO A 151 -10.16 0.63 10.95
N MET A 152 -9.54 0.46 12.12
CA MET A 152 -8.12 0.20 12.21
C MET A 152 -7.89 -1.18 11.64
N THR A 153 -7.77 -1.26 10.33
CA THR A 153 -7.39 -2.46 9.63
C THR A 153 -5.89 -2.68 9.74
N LEU A 154 -5.45 -2.54 10.96
CA LEU A 154 -4.19 -3.06 11.38
C LEU A 154 -4.38 -4.51 11.74
N GLY A 155 -3.78 -5.32 10.95
CA GLY A 155 -3.31 -6.56 11.53
C GLY A 155 -2.58 -6.16 12.83
N THR A 156 -3.20 -6.51 13.97
CA THR A 156 -2.59 -6.50 15.30
C THR A 156 -2.27 -5.15 15.98
N ALA A 157 -3.20 -4.20 16.10
CA ALA A 157 -3.55 -3.80 17.46
C ALA A 157 -4.19 -5.07 18.03
N GLY A 158 -3.61 -5.70 19.05
CA GLY A 158 -3.90 -7.07 19.41
C GLY A 158 -5.36 -7.42 19.21
N ARG A 159 -5.65 -8.36 18.32
CA ARG A 159 -6.99 -8.93 18.14
C ARG A 159 -7.56 -9.09 19.53
N ALA A 160 -8.75 -8.54 19.76
CA ALA A 160 -9.38 -8.70 21.05
C ALA A 160 -9.60 -10.19 21.29
N VAL A 161 -9.00 -10.72 22.32
CA VAL A 161 -9.09 -12.15 22.62
C VAL A 161 -9.74 -12.37 23.98
N LEU A 162 -10.56 -13.40 24.01
CA LEU A 162 -11.13 -13.89 25.26
C LEU A 162 -10.21 -14.95 25.93
N GLY A 163 -9.27 -15.53 25.16
CA GLY A 163 -8.37 -16.57 25.65
C GLY A 163 -9.04 -17.93 25.79
N VAL A 164 -9.78 -18.35 24.75
CA VAL A 164 -10.48 -19.63 24.69
C VAL A 164 -10.20 -20.37 23.39
N THR A 165 -10.25 -21.69 23.43
CA THR A 165 -10.29 -22.56 22.24
C THR A 165 -11.71 -23.10 22.08
N LEU A 166 -12.23 -22.96 20.87
CA LEU A 166 -13.60 -23.36 20.53
C LEU A 166 -13.63 -24.80 20.00
N GLY A 167 -14.65 -25.55 20.34
CA GLY A 167 -14.80 -26.96 19.99
C GLY A 167 -16.07 -27.34 19.23
N GLY A 168 -16.62 -26.41 18.45
CA GLY A 168 -17.84 -26.64 17.67
C GLY A 168 -19.13 -26.30 18.41
N GLU A 169 -20.28 -26.70 17.81
CA GLU A 169 -21.60 -26.38 18.37
C GLU A 169 -21.84 -27.04 19.73
N GLY A 170 -22.56 -26.32 20.61
CA GLY A 170 -23.02 -26.83 21.89
C GLY A 170 -24.06 -27.96 21.72
N THR A 171 -24.36 -28.65 22.80
CA THR A 171 -25.37 -29.72 22.81
C THR A 171 -26.73 -29.18 22.36
N GLY A 172 -27.26 -29.68 21.24
CA GLY A 172 -28.53 -29.23 20.68
C GLY A 172 -28.43 -28.16 19.58
N GLY A 173 -27.23 -27.87 19.03
CA GLY A 173 -27.04 -26.94 17.90
C GLY A 173 -27.06 -25.45 18.29
N SER A 174 -27.05 -25.13 19.59
CA SER A 174 -27.03 -23.76 20.08
C SER A 174 -25.78 -23.49 20.92
N GLY A 175 -25.19 -22.33 20.70
CA GLY A 175 -23.98 -21.91 21.45
C GLY A 175 -22.68 -22.48 20.90
N VAL A 176 -21.57 -22.14 21.53
CA VAL A 176 -20.22 -22.62 21.22
C VAL A 176 -19.57 -23.21 22.47
N LYS A 177 -19.03 -24.43 22.34
CA LYS A 177 -18.38 -25.13 23.45
C LYS A 177 -16.92 -24.72 23.58
N LEU A 178 -16.48 -24.48 24.81
CA LEU A 178 -15.07 -24.23 25.14
C LEU A 178 -14.33 -25.54 25.36
N THR A 179 -13.32 -25.81 24.53
CA THR A 179 -12.45 -27.00 24.68
C THR A 179 -11.22 -26.70 25.51
N ASP A 180 -10.83 -25.42 25.58
CA ASP A 180 -9.75 -24.97 26.41
C ASP A 180 -9.95 -23.52 26.87
N VAL A 181 -9.42 -23.15 28.02
CA VAL A 181 -9.39 -21.80 28.59
C VAL A 181 -7.96 -21.50 28.99
N THR A 182 -7.39 -20.44 28.42
CA THR A 182 -6.00 -20.05 28.66
C THR A 182 -5.80 -19.61 30.08
N ASP A 183 -4.92 -20.27 30.82
CA ASP A 183 -4.57 -19.97 32.22
C ASP A 183 -4.12 -18.49 32.34
N GLY A 184 -4.68 -17.78 33.32
CA GLY A 184 -4.43 -16.35 33.53
C GLY A 184 -4.97 -15.43 32.43
N GLY A 185 -5.65 -15.95 31.41
CA GLY A 185 -6.28 -15.17 30.34
C GLY A 185 -7.59 -14.50 30.76
N PRO A 186 -8.17 -13.65 29.91
CA PRO A 186 -9.44 -12.96 30.17
C PRO A 186 -10.59 -13.88 30.57
N ALA A 187 -10.73 -15.02 29.90
CA ALA A 187 -11.76 -16.01 30.19
C ALA A 187 -11.57 -16.67 31.56
N ASP A 188 -10.33 -17.05 31.91
CA ASP A 188 -10.00 -17.66 33.21
C ASP A 188 -10.27 -16.69 34.36
N ARG A 189 -9.81 -15.43 34.22
CA ARG A 189 -10.10 -14.38 35.24
C ARG A 189 -11.58 -14.07 35.38
N ALA A 190 -12.35 -14.25 34.30
CA ALA A 190 -13.80 -14.13 34.34
C ALA A 190 -14.50 -15.36 34.92
N GLY A 191 -13.76 -16.44 35.22
CA GLY A 191 -14.27 -17.68 35.77
C GLY A 191 -14.90 -18.64 34.76
N LEU A 192 -14.61 -18.48 33.47
CA LEU A 192 -14.94 -19.48 32.46
C LEU A 192 -14.10 -20.74 32.63
N LYS A 193 -14.64 -21.87 32.21
CA LYS A 193 -13.97 -23.20 32.37
C LYS A 193 -14.10 -24.02 31.08
N THR A 194 -13.13 -24.88 30.88
CA THR A 194 -13.21 -25.91 29.84
C THR A 194 -14.49 -26.71 30.00
N GLY A 195 -15.23 -26.89 28.92
CA GLY A 195 -16.53 -27.57 28.91
C GLY A 195 -17.74 -26.64 28.98
N ASP A 196 -17.57 -25.37 29.28
CA ASP A 196 -18.64 -24.36 29.18
C ASP A 196 -19.16 -24.22 27.76
N VAL A 197 -20.44 -23.89 27.62
CA VAL A 197 -21.06 -23.53 26.34
C VAL A 197 -21.52 -22.08 26.38
N ILE A 198 -20.96 -21.21 25.55
CA ILE A 198 -21.38 -19.82 25.44
C ILE A 198 -22.63 -19.76 24.56
N LEU A 199 -23.76 -19.38 25.14
CA LEU A 199 -25.05 -19.29 24.46
C LEU A 199 -25.32 -17.92 23.86
N LYS A 200 -24.91 -16.84 24.58
CA LYS A 200 -25.09 -15.45 24.15
C LYS A 200 -23.88 -14.61 24.51
N ILE A 201 -23.64 -13.57 23.70
CA ILE A 201 -22.67 -12.50 23.97
C ILE A 201 -23.40 -11.17 23.82
N ASP A 202 -23.41 -10.32 24.86
CA ASP A 202 -24.10 -9.01 24.89
C ASP A 202 -25.57 -9.12 24.42
N GLY A 203 -26.26 -10.16 24.88
CA GLY A 203 -27.65 -10.45 24.51
C GLY A 203 -27.85 -11.13 23.16
N THR A 204 -26.83 -11.17 22.29
CA THR A 204 -26.89 -11.79 20.95
C THR A 204 -26.60 -13.30 21.06
N ALA A 205 -27.48 -14.12 20.49
CA ALA A 205 -27.27 -15.58 20.46
C ALA A 205 -26.06 -15.95 19.61
N VAL A 206 -25.25 -16.89 20.08
CA VAL A 206 -24.07 -17.39 19.38
C VAL A 206 -24.44 -18.71 18.68
N ALA A 207 -24.26 -18.77 17.36
CA ALA A 207 -24.44 -19.97 16.56
C ALA A 207 -23.07 -20.56 16.17
N GLY A 208 -22.55 -21.44 17.03
CA GLY A 208 -21.26 -22.11 16.81
C GLY A 208 -20.04 -21.19 16.75
N ASP A 209 -18.93 -21.72 16.26
CA ASP A 209 -17.63 -21.02 16.14
C ASP A 209 -17.69 -19.76 15.29
N ALA A 210 -18.43 -19.81 14.19
CA ALA A 210 -18.52 -18.69 13.26
C ALA A 210 -19.22 -17.49 13.91
N GLY A 211 -20.37 -17.71 14.55
CA GLY A 211 -21.11 -16.66 15.25
C GLY A 211 -20.33 -16.06 16.44
N PHE A 212 -19.59 -16.89 17.17
CA PHE A 212 -18.69 -16.40 18.22
C PHE A 212 -17.59 -15.48 17.65
N ARG A 213 -16.90 -15.93 16.59
CA ARG A 213 -15.83 -15.17 15.94
C ARG A 213 -16.33 -13.86 15.36
N GLU A 214 -17.52 -13.84 14.77
CA GLU A 214 -18.14 -12.64 14.24
C GLU A 214 -18.40 -11.58 15.33
N VAL A 215 -18.96 -12.00 16.46
CA VAL A 215 -19.23 -11.08 17.56
C VAL A 215 -17.94 -10.53 18.17
N VAL A 216 -16.92 -11.41 18.41
CA VAL A 216 -15.66 -11.01 19.02
C VAL A 216 -14.78 -10.20 18.06
N ALA A 217 -14.85 -10.45 16.74
CA ALA A 217 -14.10 -9.70 15.73
C ALA A 217 -14.46 -8.20 15.70
N ASN A 218 -15.67 -7.84 16.13
CA ASN A 218 -16.14 -6.47 16.19
C ASN A 218 -15.83 -5.77 17.54
N LYS A 219 -15.05 -6.41 18.41
CA LYS A 219 -14.69 -5.89 19.74
C LYS A 219 -13.23 -5.46 19.78
N ALA A 220 -12.95 -4.50 20.64
CA ALA A 220 -11.60 -4.02 20.93
C ALA A 220 -11.07 -4.57 22.26
N ALA A 221 -9.74 -4.59 22.41
CA ALA A 221 -9.13 -4.87 23.71
C ALA A 221 -9.58 -3.81 24.74
N GLY A 222 -9.99 -4.28 25.93
CA GLY A 222 -10.60 -3.46 26.97
C GLY A 222 -12.13 -3.46 26.94
N ASP A 223 -12.77 -3.97 25.88
CA ASP A 223 -14.22 -4.12 25.84
C ASP A 223 -14.69 -5.16 26.84
N ARG A 224 -15.87 -4.90 27.43
CA ARG A 224 -16.53 -5.84 28.34
C ARG A 224 -17.54 -6.66 27.57
N LEU A 225 -17.52 -7.98 27.79
CA LEU A 225 -18.51 -8.90 27.28
C LEU A 225 -19.41 -9.40 28.41
N GLU A 226 -20.72 -9.38 28.19
CA GLU A 226 -21.69 -10.08 29.03
C GLU A 226 -22.03 -11.42 28.36
N LEU A 227 -21.60 -12.52 29.00
CA LEU A 227 -21.72 -13.86 28.46
C LEU A 227 -22.82 -14.62 29.20
N LEU A 228 -23.76 -15.20 28.46
CA LEU A 228 -24.66 -16.22 29.01
C LEU A 228 -24.05 -17.59 28.70
N VAL A 229 -23.70 -18.33 29.74
CA VAL A 229 -22.91 -19.56 29.65
C VAL A 229 -23.71 -20.70 30.27
N GLU A 230 -23.70 -21.88 29.61
CA GLU A 230 -24.20 -23.12 30.19
C GLU A 230 -23.05 -23.93 30.79
N ARG A 231 -23.17 -24.31 32.05
CA ARG A 231 -22.23 -25.19 32.76
C ARG A 231 -22.99 -26.24 33.52
N GLY A 232 -22.84 -27.51 33.13
CA GLY A 232 -23.48 -28.64 33.83
C GLY A 232 -25.02 -28.54 33.87
N GLY A 233 -25.65 -28.06 32.78
CA GLY A 233 -27.09 -27.88 32.66
C GLY A 233 -27.68 -26.63 33.38
N LYS A 234 -26.80 -25.77 33.92
CA LYS A 234 -27.21 -24.49 34.54
C LYS A 234 -26.68 -23.31 33.76
N THR A 235 -27.48 -22.27 33.63
CA THR A 235 -27.07 -21.01 33.01
C THR A 235 -26.41 -20.08 34.02
N LEU A 236 -25.33 -19.44 33.60
CA LEU A 236 -24.53 -18.49 34.38
C LEU A 236 -24.32 -17.24 33.59
N GLU A 237 -24.39 -16.09 34.22
CA GLU A 237 -23.94 -14.83 33.63
C GLU A 237 -22.48 -14.58 34.03
N VAL A 238 -21.61 -14.38 33.03
CA VAL A 238 -20.19 -14.16 33.22
C VAL A 238 -19.80 -12.85 32.53
N ARG A 239 -19.01 -12.02 33.20
CA ARG A 239 -18.48 -10.77 32.63
C ARG A 239 -17.00 -10.92 32.41
N ALA A 240 -16.57 -10.80 31.15
CA ALA A 240 -15.17 -10.84 30.76
C ALA A 240 -14.73 -9.51 30.17
N VAL A 241 -13.47 -9.14 30.39
CA VAL A 241 -12.83 -7.99 29.74
C VAL A 241 -11.85 -8.53 28.72
N LEU A 242 -12.02 -8.18 27.45
CA LEU A 242 -11.12 -8.63 26.38
C LEU A 242 -9.75 -7.98 26.53
N GLU A 243 -8.71 -8.75 26.25
CA GLU A 243 -7.34 -8.24 26.18
C GLU A 243 -6.84 -8.22 24.74
N ALA A 244 -5.81 -7.41 24.51
CA ALA A 244 -5.03 -7.51 23.29
C ALA A 244 -4.33 -8.87 23.27
N GLU A 245 -4.40 -9.57 22.15
CA GLU A 245 -3.59 -10.78 21.97
C GLU A 245 -2.11 -10.41 22.17
N GLU A 246 -1.52 -10.84 23.30
CA GLU A 246 -0.10 -10.64 23.51
C GLU A 246 0.65 -11.28 22.34
N GLN A 247 1.43 -10.46 21.63
CA GLN A 247 2.39 -10.98 20.66
C GLN A 247 3.42 -11.81 21.46
N ARG A 248 3.16 -13.10 21.58
CA ARG A 248 4.22 -14.02 21.99
C ARG A 248 5.40 -13.80 21.03
N PRO A 249 6.62 -13.60 21.55
CA PRO A 249 7.77 -13.62 20.68
C PRO A 249 7.69 -14.91 19.88
N ALA A 250 7.82 -14.82 18.55
CA ALA A 250 7.56 -15.89 17.61
C ALA A 250 8.34 -17.16 17.97
N GLY A 251 7.77 -17.94 18.87
CA GLY A 251 8.12 -19.31 19.18
C GLY A 251 7.48 -20.20 18.12
N ARG A 252 8.29 -20.90 17.39
CA ARG A 252 8.05 -21.94 16.43
C ARG A 252 6.61 -22.48 16.39
N GLY A 253 5.86 -22.15 15.30
CA GLY A 253 4.70 -22.92 14.88
C GLY A 253 3.34 -22.26 15.05
N GLY A 254 3.12 -21.10 14.42
CA GLY A 254 1.78 -20.54 14.16
C GLY A 254 1.72 -20.05 12.74
N ALA A 255 0.65 -20.41 12.02
CA ALA A 255 0.41 -20.06 10.62
C ALA A 255 0.09 -18.58 10.46
N GLY A 256 1.08 -17.72 10.68
CA GLY A 256 1.12 -16.40 10.09
C GLY A 256 1.46 -16.58 8.61
N GLY A 257 0.76 -15.91 7.68
CA GLY A 257 1.11 -15.92 6.29
C GLY A 257 2.60 -15.57 6.11
N TRP A 258 3.25 -16.13 5.07
CA TRP A 258 4.66 -15.89 4.79
C TRP A 258 5.01 -14.39 4.64
N ASP A 259 4.04 -13.57 4.34
CA ASP A 259 4.08 -12.14 4.17
C ASP A 259 3.93 -11.34 5.49
N ASP A 260 3.63 -11.99 6.61
CA ASP A 260 3.75 -11.39 7.95
C ASP A 260 5.19 -11.44 8.50
N ARG A 261 6.06 -12.16 7.84
CA ARG A 261 7.48 -12.22 8.16
C ARG A 261 8.22 -11.22 7.29
N ILE A 262 8.68 -10.12 7.87
CA ILE A 262 9.64 -9.25 7.20
C ILE A 262 10.99 -9.96 7.27
N PRO A 263 11.48 -10.61 6.18
CA PRO A 263 12.84 -11.09 6.13
C PRO A 263 13.77 -9.89 6.35
N ARG A 264 14.99 -10.10 6.85
CA ARG A 264 15.96 -9.00 6.92
C ARG A 264 16.10 -8.40 5.53
N ALA A 265 15.79 -7.12 5.39
CA ALA A 265 15.87 -6.42 4.13
C ALA A 265 17.29 -6.49 3.57
N TRP A 266 17.38 -6.59 2.27
CA TRP A 266 18.65 -6.63 1.55
C TRP A 266 19.42 -5.32 1.71
N ARG A 267 20.70 -5.38 2.12
CA ARG A 267 21.53 -4.19 2.40
C ARG A 267 22.79 -4.11 1.55
N ARG A 268 23.02 -5.13 0.70
CA ARG A 268 24.18 -5.10 -0.23
C ARG A 268 23.85 -4.19 -1.42
N PRO A 269 24.88 -3.56 -2.06
CA PRO A 269 24.69 -2.62 -3.16
C PRO A 269 24.35 -3.31 -4.50
N SER A 270 24.38 -4.62 -4.56
CA SER A 270 24.01 -5.38 -5.76
C SER A 270 23.31 -6.69 -5.42
N TYR A 271 22.58 -7.21 -6.39
CA TYR A 271 21.97 -8.54 -6.35
C TYR A 271 22.27 -9.28 -7.64
N ARG A 272 22.80 -10.48 -7.54
CA ARG A 272 23.13 -11.33 -8.70
C ARG A 272 22.01 -12.34 -8.93
N LEU A 273 21.27 -12.19 -10.02
CA LEU A 273 20.07 -12.96 -10.35
C LEU A 273 20.34 -13.86 -11.57
N ALA A 274 20.08 -15.16 -11.45
CA ALA A 274 20.02 -16.06 -12.61
C ALA A 274 18.57 -16.13 -13.13
N ILE A 275 18.37 -16.00 -14.44
CA ILE A 275 17.08 -16.30 -15.08
C ILE A 275 17.18 -17.70 -15.67
N LEU A 276 16.38 -18.64 -15.14
CA LEU A 276 16.28 -20.01 -15.67
C LEU A 276 14.92 -20.18 -16.36
N GLY A 277 14.96 -20.35 -17.67
CA GLY A 277 13.79 -20.64 -18.49
C GLY A 277 13.32 -22.09 -18.27
N VAL A 278 12.01 -22.29 -18.09
CA VAL A 278 11.40 -23.60 -17.90
C VAL A 278 10.38 -23.88 -19.00
N GLU A 279 10.64 -24.91 -19.79
CA GLU A 279 9.73 -25.41 -20.83
C GLU A 279 9.12 -26.75 -20.47
N TYR A 280 8.02 -27.05 -21.14
CA TYR A 280 7.29 -28.29 -20.97
C TYR A 280 7.17 -29.04 -22.31
N PRO A 281 6.89 -30.36 -22.32
CA PRO A 281 6.64 -31.07 -23.57
C PRO A 281 5.51 -30.50 -24.41
N ASP A 282 4.49 -29.92 -23.75
CA ASP A 282 3.29 -29.35 -24.37
C ASP A 282 3.30 -27.82 -24.48
N VAL A 283 4.25 -27.13 -23.88
CA VAL A 283 4.36 -25.65 -23.93
C VAL A 283 5.83 -25.22 -24.08
N LYS A 284 6.14 -24.63 -25.21
CA LYS A 284 7.47 -24.09 -25.50
C LYS A 284 7.49 -22.58 -25.34
N HIS A 285 8.66 -22.02 -25.12
CA HIS A 285 8.85 -20.56 -25.09
C HIS A 285 8.57 -19.96 -26.47
N ASN A 286 8.34 -18.67 -26.48
CA ASN A 286 8.10 -17.94 -27.72
C ASN A 286 9.43 -17.73 -28.47
N PRO A 287 9.62 -18.33 -29.68
CA PRO A 287 10.89 -18.25 -30.41
C PRO A 287 11.22 -16.84 -30.93
N LYS A 288 10.28 -15.87 -30.80
CA LYS A 288 10.52 -14.47 -31.16
C LYS A 288 11.23 -13.70 -30.04
N ILE A 289 11.35 -14.28 -28.84
CA ILE A 289 11.99 -13.67 -27.69
C ILE A 289 13.30 -14.41 -27.44
N ALA A 290 14.42 -13.77 -27.76
CA ALA A 290 15.74 -14.35 -27.52
C ALA A 290 16.15 -14.24 -26.05
N ASP A 291 17.10 -15.06 -25.63
CA ASP A 291 17.68 -14.99 -24.27
C ASP A 291 18.23 -13.57 -23.97
N ALA A 292 18.82 -12.92 -24.98
CA ALA A 292 19.35 -11.57 -24.88
C ALA A 292 18.25 -10.50 -24.63
N ASP A 293 17.02 -10.71 -25.12
CA ASP A 293 15.90 -9.79 -24.86
C ASP A 293 15.50 -9.83 -23.39
N TRP A 294 15.58 -11.00 -22.76
CA TRP A 294 15.35 -11.14 -21.31
C TRP A 294 16.47 -10.47 -20.51
N GLU A 295 17.75 -10.67 -20.92
CA GLU A 295 18.87 -10.00 -20.27
C GLU A 295 18.75 -8.48 -20.39
N GLU A 296 18.38 -7.96 -21.56
CA GLU A 296 18.17 -6.53 -21.77
C GLU A 296 17.05 -6.00 -20.90
N SER A 297 15.89 -6.65 -20.86
CA SER A 297 14.73 -6.21 -20.07
C SER A 297 15.00 -6.22 -18.55
N MET A 298 15.92 -7.07 -18.08
CA MET A 298 16.17 -7.23 -16.66
C MET A 298 17.39 -6.48 -16.15
N PHE A 299 18.48 -6.45 -16.92
CA PHE A 299 19.80 -6.06 -16.42
C PHE A 299 20.43 -4.86 -17.12
N SER A 300 19.90 -4.43 -18.25
CA SER A 300 20.48 -3.31 -18.98
C SER A 300 20.35 -2.00 -18.17
N LEU A 301 21.15 -1.00 -18.57
CA LEU A 301 21.07 0.35 -18.02
C LEU A 301 20.94 1.37 -19.14
N GLY A 302 19.77 2.02 -19.23
CA GLY A 302 19.49 3.09 -20.19
C GLY A 302 19.27 2.65 -21.64
N THR A 303 19.23 1.35 -21.97
CA THR A 303 19.09 0.85 -23.34
C THR A 303 17.69 0.31 -23.65
N TYR A 304 17.00 -0.28 -22.68
CA TYR A 304 15.66 -0.87 -22.84
C TYR A 304 14.55 0.20 -22.81
N THR A 305 14.55 1.11 -23.79
CA THR A 305 13.71 2.31 -23.76
C THR A 305 12.75 2.46 -24.92
N ASN A 306 12.73 1.51 -25.88
CA ASN A 306 11.96 1.63 -27.12
C ASN A 306 10.82 0.59 -27.15
N LYS A 307 11.12 -0.64 -27.53
CA LYS A 307 10.15 -1.73 -27.69
C LYS A 307 10.74 -3.04 -27.18
N SER A 308 9.84 -3.90 -26.62
CA SER A 308 10.17 -5.29 -26.34
C SER A 308 10.40 -6.11 -27.62
N ALA A 309 10.90 -7.32 -27.49
CA ALA A 309 11.04 -8.27 -28.61
C ALA A 309 9.72 -8.52 -29.36
N THR A 310 8.58 -8.34 -28.71
CA THR A 310 7.25 -8.50 -29.32
C THR A 310 6.60 -7.19 -29.75
N GLY A 311 7.34 -6.07 -29.68
CA GLY A 311 6.92 -4.78 -30.21
C GLY A 311 6.16 -3.89 -29.23
N ASP A 312 6.01 -4.27 -27.97
CA ASP A 312 5.36 -3.49 -26.94
C ASP A 312 6.26 -2.35 -26.46
N LYS A 313 5.67 -1.18 -26.16
CA LYS A 313 6.41 -0.05 -25.62
C LYS A 313 7.01 -0.39 -24.26
N VAL A 314 8.27 -0.05 -24.06
CA VAL A 314 9.00 -0.21 -22.80
C VAL A 314 9.53 1.13 -22.30
N TYR A 315 9.86 1.23 -21.01
CA TYR A 315 10.22 2.48 -20.33
C TYR A 315 11.57 2.40 -19.62
N GLY A 316 12.21 1.26 -19.65
CA GLY A 316 13.44 0.91 -18.99
C GLY A 316 13.44 -0.54 -18.55
N SER A 317 14.60 -1.04 -18.18
CA SER A 317 14.78 -2.38 -17.63
C SER A 317 14.37 -2.43 -16.15
N MET A 318 14.32 -3.65 -15.58
CA MET A 318 14.17 -3.81 -14.13
C MET A 318 15.35 -3.16 -13.38
N ASN A 319 16.57 -3.21 -13.92
CA ASN A 319 17.72 -2.55 -13.33
C ASN A 319 17.60 -1.02 -13.39
N ASP A 320 17.09 -0.43 -14.49
CA ASP A 320 16.79 1.02 -14.57
C ASP A 320 15.82 1.45 -13.48
N TYR A 321 14.75 0.66 -13.29
CA TYR A 321 13.77 0.91 -12.23
C TYR A 321 14.42 0.92 -10.84
N TYR A 322 15.20 -0.10 -10.52
CA TYR A 322 15.83 -0.21 -9.20
C TYR A 322 16.97 0.80 -9.00
N GLN A 323 17.65 1.22 -10.06
CA GLN A 323 18.63 2.30 -10.02
C GLN A 323 17.97 3.63 -9.63
N GLU A 324 16.83 3.99 -10.26
CA GLU A 324 16.10 5.22 -9.91
C GLU A 324 15.58 5.14 -8.47
N LEU A 325 14.95 4.02 -8.06
CA LEU A 325 14.40 3.86 -6.71
C LEU A 325 15.44 3.99 -5.60
N SER A 326 16.63 3.51 -5.86
CA SER A 326 17.74 3.46 -4.91
C SER A 326 18.69 4.65 -5.01
N TYR A 327 18.38 5.64 -5.86
CA TYR A 327 19.26 6.79 -6.12
C TYR A 327 20.66 6.36 -6.60
N GLY A 328 20.72 5.33 -7.44
CA GLY A 328 21.95 4.78 -7.99
C GLY A 328 22.78 3.95 -7.01
N THR A 329 22.28 3.65 -5.82
CA THR A 329 23.07 2.91 -4.79
C THR A 329 22.92 1.40 -4.85
N PHE A 330 21.95 0.90 -5.65
CA PHE A 330 21.70 -0.53 -5.80
C PHE A 330 21.57 -0.90 -7.27
N LYS A 331 22.15 -2.03 -7.67
CA LYS A 331 22.06 -2.55 -9.03
C LYS A 331 21.70 -4.04 -9.05
N ILE A 332 21.07 -4.46 -10.14
CA ILE A 332 20.80 -5.87 -10.41
C ILE A 332 21.70 -6.32 -11.53
N GLU A 333 22.46 -7.36 -11.28
CA GLU A 333 23.34 -8.01 -12.25
C GLU A 333 22.86 -9.45 -12.45
N GLY A 334 23.01 -9.98 -13.64
CA GLY A 334 22.59 -11.36 -13.85
C GLY A 334 22.76 -11.83 -15.27
N LYS A 335 22.20 -12.99 -15.52
CA LYS A 335 22.27 -13.64 -16.82
C LYS A 335 21.06 -14.53 -17.02
N PHE A 336 20.61 -14.66 -18.27
CA PHE A 336 19.73 -15.74 -18.71
C PHE A 336 20.59 -17.01 -18.90
N VAL A 337 20.40 -17.99 -18.05
CA VAL A 337 21.27 -19.17 -18.01
C VAL A 337 20.82 -20.29 -18.97
N GLY A 338 19.69 -20.08 -19.63
CA GLY A 338 19.15 -20.94 -20.67
C GLY A 338 17.79 -21.54 -20.34
N TRP A 339 17.20 -22.19 -21.33
CA TRP A 339 15.96 -22.94 -21.21
C TRP A 339 16.23 -24.40 -20.87
N VAL A 340 15.41 -24.96 -19.99
CA VAL A 340 15.39 -26.40 -19.67
C VAL A 340 14.00 -26.95 -19.89
N GLU A 341 13.92 -28.14 -20.51
CA GLU A 341 12.67 -28.86 -20.67
C GLU A 341 12.50 -29.87 -19.53
N VAL A 342 11.39 -29.75 -18.80
CA VAL A 342 11.02 -30.70 -17.75
C VAL A 342 10.20 -31.84 -18.31
N SER A 343 10.08 -32.97 -17.59
CA SER A 343 9.55 -34.21 -18.11
C SER A 343 8.02 -34.27 -18.28
N LYS A 344 7.28 -33.49 -17.49
CA LYS A 344 5.80 -33.54 -17.48
C LYS A 344 5.20 -32.33 -18.22
N LYS A 345 3.96 -32.51 -18.70
CA LYS A 345 3.16 -31.40 -19.23
C LYS A 345 2.97 -30.31 -18.16
N ARG A 346 2.78 -29.06 -18.59
CA ARG A 346 2.69 -27.92 -17.69
C ARG A 346 1.63 -28.13 -16.60
N MET A 347 0.45 -28.58 -16.97
CA MET A 347 -0.66 -28.78 -16.01
C MET A 347 -0.53 -30.05 -15.16
N ASP A 348 0.37 -30.96 -15.48
CA ASP A 348 0.64 -32.17 -14.68
C ASP A 348 1.50 -31.88 -13.43
N TYR A 349 2.17 -30.70 -13.36
CA TYR A 349 2.84 -30.24 -12.16
C TYR A 349 1.90 -29.56 -11.17
N SER A 350 0.76 -29.05 -11.65
CA SER A 350 -0.23 -28.39 -10.80
C SER A 350 -1.59 -28.36 -11.49
N SER A 351 -2.58 -28.89 -10.82
CA SER A 351 -3.99 -28.85 -11.25
C SER A 351 -4.66 -27.47 -11.14
N GLY A 352 -3.90 -26.44 -10.76
CA GLY A 352 -4.38 -25.04 -10.72
C GLY A 352 -4.91 -24.58 -9.36
N ASN A 353 -5.41 -25.44 -8.51
CA ASN A 353 -6.00 -25.03 -7.23
C ASN A 353 -5.27 -25.71 -6.05
N GLY A 354 -4.74 -24.88 -5.13
CA GLY A 354 -4.28 -25.34 -3.83
C GLY A 354 -3.08 -26.29 -3.88
N VAL A 355 -1.93 -25.81 -4.33
CA VAL A 355 -0.75 -26.66 -4.52
C VAL A 355 0.03 -26.81 -3.22
N SER A 356 0.32 -28.05 -2.87
CA SER A 356 1.24 -28.36 -1.77
C SER A 356 2.66 -27.86 -2.07
N ASN A 357 3.43 -27.57 -1.02
CA ASN A 357 4.85 -27.21 -1.19
C ASN A 357 5.66 -28.31 -1.87
N ALA A 358 5.20 -29.56 -1.85
CA ALA A 358 5.81 -30.70 -2.53
C ALA A 358 5.69 -30.59 -4.06
N GLU A 359 4.52 -30.18 -4.57
CA GLU A 359 4.27 -30.01 -6.01
C GLU A 359 5.08 -28.83 -6.58
N LYS A 360 5.11 -27.68 -5.85
CA LYS A 360 5.99 -26.55 -6.22
C LYS A 360 7.44 -26.99 -6.30
N ARG A 361 7.87 -27.77 -5.33
CA ARG A 361 9.25 -28.27 -5.23
C ARG A 361 9.59 -29.22 -6.38
N ALA A 362 8.63 -30.06 -6.83
CA ALA A 362 8.87 -31.02 -7.90
C ALA A 362 9.31 -30.36 -9.21
N LEU A 363 8.57 -29.33 -9.68
CA LEU A 363 8.93 -28.59 -10.88
C LEU A 363 10.30 -27.92 -10.76
N LEU A 364 10.50 -27.17 -9.67
CA LEU A 364 11.70 -26.35 -9.49
C LEU A 364 12.96 -27.21 -9.31
N THR A 365 12.86 -28.33 -8.56
CA THR A 365 13.98 -29.24 -8.37
C THR A 365 14.32 -29.92 -9.69
N GLU A 366 13.35 -30.40 -10.45
CA GLU A 366 13.61 -31.01 -11.76
C GLU A 366 14.28 -30.02 -12.73
N ALA A 367 13.79 -28.78 -12.81
CA ALA A 367 14.40 -27.75 -13.64
C ALA A 367 15.88 -27.50 -13.25
N LEU A 368 16.15 -27.47 -11.95
CA LEU A 368 17.53 -27.32 -11.44
C LEU A 368 18.39 -28.54 -11.74
N ASP A 369 17.84 -29.76 -11.64
CA ASP A 369 18.54 -31.00 -11.95
C ASP A 369 18.93 -31.06 -13.45
N VAL A 370 17.99 -30.72 -14.33
CA VAL A 370 18.23 -30.66 -15.78
C VAL A 370 19.33 -29.63 -16.10
N TYR A 371 19.21 -28.43 -15.50
CA TYR A 371 20.21 -27.38 -15.73
C TYR A 371 21.57 -27.74 -15.20
N THR A 372 21.69 -28.18 -13.95
CA THR A 372 22.99 -28.47 -13.32
C THR A 372 23.67 -29.72 -13.88
N LYS A 373 22.91 -30.67 -14.41
CA LYS A 373 23.45 -31.82 -15.15
C LYS A 373 24.20 -31.34 -16.40
N LYS A 374 23.74 -30.28 -17.07
CA LYS A 374 24.37 -29.72 -18.28
C LYS A 374 25.48 -28.72 -17.96
N ALA A 375 25.25 -27.82 -17.00
CA ALA A 375 26.12 -26.68 -16.71
C ALA A 375 27.10 -26.93 -15.56
N GLY A 376 26.94 -28.03 -14.82
CA GLY A 376 27.75 -28.36 -13.64
C GLY A 376 27.05 -27.99 -12.33
N ARG A 377 27.39 -28.74 -11.26
CA ARG A 377 26.76 -28.58 -9.93
C ARG A 377 26.87 -27.17 -9.36
N ASP A 378 27.96 -26.48 -9.65
CA ASP A 378 28.28 -25.18 -9.08
C ASP A 378 27.85 -24.00 -9.97
N ALA A 379 27.16 -24.26 -11.07
CA ALA A 379 26.80 -23.24 -12.07
C ALA A 379 25.96 -22.08 -11.51
N LEU A 380 25.24 -22.32 -10.41
CA LEU A 380 24.39 -21.30 -9.74
C LEU A 380 25.00 -20.80 -8.41
N LYS A 381 26.22 -21.16 -8.05
CA LYS A 381 26.82 -20.83 -6.74
C LYS A 381 27.00 -19.32 -6.52
N ASP A 382 27.28 -18.58 -7.60
CA ASP A 382 27.61 -17.16 -7.56
C ASP A 382 26.38 -16.25 -7.68
N TYR A 383 25.18 -16.82 -7.75
CA TYR A 383 23.93 -16.07 -7.77
C TYR A 383 23.29 -16.00 -6.37
N ASP A 384 22.69 -14.86 -6.07
CA ASP A 384 21.98 -14.61 -4.82
C ASP A 384 20.55 -15.19 -4.85
N GLY A 385 19.98 -15.38 -6.04
CA GLY A 385 18.67 -15.98 -6.25
C GLY A 385 18.39 -16.35 -7.70
N ILE A 386 17.24 -16.95 -7.93
CA ILE A 386 16.83 -17.46 -9.24
C ILE A 386 15.45 -16.87 -9.62
N PHE A 387 15.33 -16.41 -10.84
CA PHE A 387 14.05 -16.15 -11.48
C PHE A 387 13.70 -17.36 -12.37
N PHE A 388 12.67 -18.11 -12.01
CA PHE A 388 12.13 -19.16 -12.86
C PHE A 388 11.12 -18.54 -13.83
N LEU A 389 11.52 -18.43 -15.10
CA LEU A 389 10.69 -17.91 -16.17
C LEU A 389 10.03 -19.09 -16.89
N TYR A 390 8.74 -19.36 -16.66
CA TYR A 390 8.08 -20.47 -17.31
C TYR A 390 7.46 -20.11 -18.66
N ALA A 391 7.56 -21.01 -19.62
CA ALA A 391 7.09 -20.88 -20.99
C ALA A 391 5.58 -20.69 -21.09
N GLY A 392 5.15 -19.88 -22.05
CA GLY A 392 3.75 -19.64 -22.40
C GLY A 392 3.10 -18.51 -21.61
N GLY A 393 1.82 -18.35 -21.85
CA GLY A 393 0.99 -17.33 -21.21
C GLY A 393 0.62 -17.67 -19.76
N ARG A 394 -0.01 -16.70 -19.12
CA ARG A 394 -0.50 -16.83 -17.74
C ARG A 394 -1.45 -18.01 -17.60
N VAL A 395 -1.19 -18.84 -16.61
CA VAL A 395 -2.10 -19.90 -16.19
C VAL A 395 -3.15 -19.30 -15.26
N ASN A 396 -4.42 -19.62 -15.52
CA ASN A 396 -5.48 -19.24 -14.60
C ASN A 396 -5.40 -20.15 -13.35
N THR A 397 -4.99 -19.59 -12.25
CA THR A 397 -4.74 -20.29 -10.98
C THR A 397 -5.10 -19.40 -9.82
N THR A 398 -5.46 -20.00 -8.70
CA THR A 398 -5.71 -19.27 -7.45
C THR A 398 -4.41 -18.79 -6.83
N ARG A 399 -4.50 -17.74 -6.02
CA ARG A 399 -3.39 -17.25 -5.20
C ARG A 399 -2.78 -18.40 -4.38
N GLY A 400 -1.46 -18.46 -4.37
CA GLY A 400 -0.72 -19.54 -3.72
C GLY A 400 -0.47 -20.78 -4.60
N GLY A 401 -1.06 -20.85 -5.82
CA GLY A 401 -0.76 -21.88 -6.81
C GLY A 401 0.67 -21.79 -7.33
N LEU A 402 1.17 -22.88 -7.93
CA LEU A 402 2.54 -22.95 -8.49
C LEU A 402 2.80 -21.84 -9.53
N TYR A 403 1.84 -21.61 -10.41
CA TYR A 403 1.95 -20.66 -11.53
C TYR A 403 1.45 -19.25 -11.21
N TRP A 404 1.00 -19.01 -9.96
CA TRP A 404 0.77 -17.67 -9.49
C TRP A 404 2.12 -16.99 -9.25
N PRO A 405 2.35 -15.77 -9.75
CA PRO A 405 3.57 -15.04 -9.44
C PRO A 405 3.82 -15.02 -7.93
N HIS A 406 4.98 -15.48 -7.51
CA HIS A 406 5.32 -15.49 -6.08
C HIS A 406 6.82 -15.66 -5.85
N ARG A 407 7.26 -15.19 -4.70
CA ARG A 407 8.59 -15.40 -4.14
C ARG A 407 8.55 -16.49 -3.08
N ALA A 408 9.53 -17.39 -3.08
CA ALA A 408 9.77 -18.36 -2.01
C ALA A 408 11.23 -18.79 -1.98
N ASN A 409 11.54 -19.89 -1.28
CA ASN A 409 12.84 -20.52 -1.28
C ASN A 409 12.73 -21.97 -1.75
N VAL A 410 13.69 -22.42 -2.55
CA VAL A 410 13.86 -23.83 -2.93
C VAL A 410 15.11 -24.39 -2.27
N SER A 411 14.98 -25.56 -1.63
CA SER A 411 16.14 -26.29 -1.09
C SER A 411 16.76 -27.15 -2.19
N TYR A 412 17.99 -26.84 -2.57
CA TYR A 412 18.71 -27.55 -3.63
C TYR A 412 20.20 -27.62 -3.33
N GLY A 413 20.82 -28.79 -3.51
CA GLY A 413 22.26 -28.98 -3.28
C GLY A 413 22.73 -28.61 -1.87
N GLY A 414 21.88 -28.79 -0.84
CA GLY A 414 22.18 -28.40 0.53
C GLY A 414 22.04 -26.91 0.83
N ARG A 415 21.60 -26.09 -0.14
CA ARG A 415 21.38 -24.65 -0.01
C ARG A 415 19.90 -24.31 -0.03
N SER A 416 19.51 -23.25 0.69
CA SER A 416 18.20 -22.61 0.56
C SER A 416 18.35 -21.42 -0.40
N ILE A 417 17.82 -21.56 -1.61
CA ILE A 417 18.00 -20.58 -2.69
C ILE A 417 16.70 -19.76 -2.80
N PRO A 418 16.75 -18.43 -2.62
CA PRO A 418 15.62 -17.57 -2.89
C PRO A 418 15.24 -17.62 -4.38
N TYR A 419 13.95 -17.62 -4.67
CA TYR A 419 13.47 -17.54 -6.05
C TYR A 419 12.18 -16.74 -6.15
N PHE A 420 11.87 -16.29 -7.36
CA PHE A 420 10.52 -15.94 -7.78
C PHE A 420 10.21 -16.61 -9.11
N ILE A 421 8.93 -16.78 -9.40
CA ILE A 421 8.46 -17.46 -10.61
C ILE A 421 7.36 -16.64 -11.28
N VAL A 422 7.48 -16.42 -12.59
CA VAL A 422 6.48 -15.70 -13.40
C VAL A 422 6.50 -16.30 -14.83
N GLN A 423 5.39 -16.14 -15.57
CA GLN A 423 5.29 -16.53 -16.98
C GLN A 423 6.07 -15.61 -17.91
N GLU A 424 6.47 -16.15 -19.08
CA GLU A 424 7.10 -15.36 -20.13
C GLU A 424 6.13 -14.41 -20.86
N GLY A 425 4.81 -14.74 -20.89
CA GLY A 425 3.77 -13.95 -21.50
C GLY A 425 3.11 -14.55 -22.74
N GLY A 426 3.65 -15.63 -23.28
CA GLY A 426 3.11 -16.36 -24.44
C GLY A 426 3.35 -15.61 -25.76
N SER A 427 2.31 -15.13 -26.44
CA SER A 427 2.46 -14.40 -27.72
C SER A 427 3.12 -13.03 -27.59
N ARG A 428 3.14 -12.45 -26.41
CA ARG A 428 3.76 -11.16 -26.07
C ARG A 428 4.74 -11.35 -24.92
N MET A 429 5.89 -10.70 -25.01
CA MET A 429 6.85 -10.69 -23.91
C MET A 429 6.23 -10.01 -22.69
N ASN A 430 6.30 -10.66 -21.54
CA ASN A 430 5.77 -10.08 -20.31
C ASN A 430 6.57 -8.84 -19.92
N ASP A 431 5.89 -7.82 -19.40
CA ASP A 431 6.52 -6.59 -18.95
C ASP A 431 7.11 -6.72 -17.54
N ILE A 432 7.94 -5.76 -17.15
CA ILE A 432 8.70 -5.82 -15.90
C ILE A 432 7.86 -5.53 -14.63
N SER A 433 6.58 -5.14 -14.74
CA SER A 433 5.81 -4.65 -13.58
C SER A 433 5.72 -5.70 -12.47
N VAL A 434 5.30 -6.92 -12.82
CA VAL A 434 5.22 -8.04 -11.87
C VAL A 434 6.62 -8.49 -11.42
N PHE A 435 7.61 -8.47 -12.33
CA PHE A 435 9.00 -8.84 -11.97
C PHE A 435 9.56 -7.89 -10.92
N CYS A 436 9.30 -6.57 -11.04
CA CYS A 436 9.71 -5.59 -10.05
C CYS A 436 9.05 -5.83 -8.69
N HIS A 437 7.79 -6.23 -8.65
CA HIS A 437 7.10 -6.56 -7.40
C HIS A 437 7.72 -7.81 -6.74
N GLU A 438 7.80 -8.92 -7.49
CA GLU A 438 8.32 -10.18 -6.95
C GLU A 438 9.80 -10.05 -6.54
N PHE A 439 10.57 -9.24 -7.27
CA PHE A 439 11.93 -8.95 -6.88
C PHE A 439 12.01 -8.06 -5.62
N GLY A 440 11.04 -7.18 -5.39
CA GLY A 440 10.90 -6.47 -4.11
C GLY A 440 10.80 -7.44 -2.92
N HIS A 441 10.11 -8.56 -3.09
CA HIS A 441 10.10 -9.64 -2.10
C HIS A 441 11.45 -10.36 -1.96
N MET A 442 12.23 -10.47 -3.04
CA MET A 442 13.61 -10.98 -2.95
C MET A 442 14.50 -10.09 -2.08
N LEU A 443 14.22 -8.78 -2.07
CA LEU A 443 14.89 -7.81 -1.21
C LEU A 443 14.35 -7.78 0.23
N GLY A 444 13.27 -8.52 0.51
CA GLY A 444 12.70 -8.67 1.85
C GLY A 444 11.53 -7.76 2.16
N LEU A 445 10.91 -7.13 1.17
CA LEU A 445 9.72 -6.32 1.37
C LEU A 445 8.45 -7.19 1.40
N PRO A 446 7.47 -6.90 2.26
CA PRO A 446 6.17 -7.58 2.28
C PRO A 446 5.21 -7.00 1.24
N ASP A 447 4.11 -7.72 1.00
CA ASP A 447 2.94 -7.16 0.33
C ASP A 447 2.30 -6.03 1.14
N LEU A 448 1.87 -4.99 0.44
CA LEU A 448 1.20 -3.82 1.03
C LEU A 448 -0.22 -3.59 0.48
N TYR A 449 -0.78 -4.54 -0.26
CA TYR A 449 -2.17 -4.44 -0.71
C TYR A 449 -3.15 -4.89 0.37
N ALA A 450 -4.37 -4.35 0.29
CA ALA A 450 -5.48 -4.77 1.14
C ALA A 450 -5.79 -6.25 0.92
N ARG A 451 -6.07 -6.95 2.00
CA ARG A 451 -6.44 -8.37 1.99
C ARG A 451 -7.87 -8.56 2.43
N PRO A 452 -8.53 -9.67 2.01
CA PRO A 452 -9.88 -9.99 2.47
C PRO A 452 -10.02 -10.04 4.00
N GLU A 453 -8.93 -10.38 4.70
CA GLU A 453 -8.88 -10.44 6.17
C GLU A 453 -8.80 -9.05 6.82
N GLN A 454 -8.74 -7.99 6.03
CA GLN A 454 -8.65 -6.60 6.47
C GLN A 454 -9.79 -5.78 5.84
N PRO A 455 -11.05 -6.06 6.16
CA PRO A 455 -12.20 -5.36 5.60
C PRO A 455 -12.14 -3.87 5.98
N GLY A 456 -12.47 -3.01 5.02
CA GLY A 456 -12.42 -1.55 5.20
C GLY A 456 -11.05 -0.92 5.03
N SER A 457 -9.99 -1.70 4.76
CA SER A 457 -8.69 -1.16 4.35
C SER A 457 -8.69 -0.92 2.84
N GLU A 458 -8.29 0.28 2.43
CA GLU A 458 -7.96 0.56 1.03
C GLU A 458 -6.55 0.08 0.68
N GLY A 459 -5.77 -0.33 1.70
CA GLY A 459 -4.37 -0.70 1.54
C GLY A 459 -3.56 0.49 1.06
N VAL A 460 -2.45 0.18 0.39
CA VAL A 460 -1.54 1.20 -0.16
C VAL A 460 -1.86 1.50 -1.64
N TRP A 461 -2.67 0.65 -2.25
CA TRP A 461 -3.09 0.69 -3.66
C TRP A 461 -1.94 1.05 -4.60
N GLN A 462 -2.14 1.99 -5.53
CA GLN A 462 -1.12 2.39 -6.53
C GLN A 462 -0.04 3.35 -5.99
N TRP A 463 0.07 3.55 -4.69
CA TRP A 463 1.08 4.43 -4.09
C TRP A 463 2.39 3.72 -3.76
N CYS A 464 2.45 2.40 -3.93
CA CYS A 464 3.66 1.60 -3.77
C CYS A 464 3.61 0.36 -4.67
N ALA A 465 4.69 0.05 -5.37
CA ALA A 465 4.76 -1.14 -6.22
C ALA A 465 4.70 -2.45 -5.43
N MET A 466 4.92 -2.44 -4.11
CA MET A 466 4.66 -3.59 -3.24
C MET A 466 3.16 -3.79 -2.93
N SER A 467 2.28 -3.00 -3.56
CA SER A 467 0.83 -3.14 -3.58
C SER A 467 0.35 -3.33 -5.02
N ASN A 468 -0.73 -2.68 -5.43
CA ASN A 468 -1.25 -2.78 -6.79
C ASN A 468 -0.36 -2.01 -7.77
N GLN A 469 0.29 -2.73 -8.69
CA GLN A 469 1.15 -2.08 -9.69
C GLN A 469 0.32 -1.27 -10.69
N ILE A 470 0.91 -0.18 -11.15
CA ILE A 470 0.47 0.51 -12.35
C ILE A 470 1.05 -0.29 -13.52
N ASN A 471 0.21 -1.10 -14.16
CA ASN A 471 0.58 -2.05 -15.21
C ASN A 471 1.14 -1.38 -16.47
N ASN A 472 1.57 -2.19 -17.43
CA ASN A 472 2.13 -1.86 -18.75
C ASN A 472 3.62 -1.45 -18.71
N GLY A 473 4.42 -2.12 -17.92
CA GLY A 473 5.88 -2.00 -17.95
C GLY A 473 6.44 -0.71 -17.33
N GLN A 474 5.60 0.06 -16.64
CA GLN A 474 6.02 1.26 -15.91
C GLN A 474 5.46 1.22 -14.47
N PRO A 475 6.02 0.34 -13.62
CA PRO A 475 5.62 0.28 -12.21
C PRO A 475 6.03 1.56 -11.49
N GLN A 476 5.19 1.99 -10.54
CA GLN A 476 5.48 3.14 -9.68
C GLN A 476 6.56 2.82 -8.64
N HIS A 477 7.09 3.84 -7.99
CA HIS A 477 8.08 3.68 -6.92
C HIS A 477 7.57 2.90 -5.71
N PHE A 478 8.48 2.35 -4.95
CA PHE A 478 8.24 1.97 -3.58
C PHE A 478 7.96 3.20 -2.71
N CYS A 479 7.10 3.06 -1.71
CA CYS A 479 6.85 4.11 -0.72
C CYS A 479 8.08 4.36 0.18
N ALA A 480 8.09 5.50 0.86
CA ALA A 480 9.18 5.91 1.74
C ALA A 480 9.51 4.83 2.79
N TRP A 481 8.50 4.15 3.36
CA TRP A 481 8.73 3.06 4.31
C TRP A 481 9.51 1.91 3.68
N SER A 482 9.11 1.44 2.51
CA SER A 482 9.82 0.35 1.81
C SER A 482 11.27 0.73 1.48
N LYS A 483 11.48 1.97 1.00
CA LYS A 483 12.82 2.50 0.73
C LYS A 483 13.66 2.66 2.01
N GLU A 484 13.04 3.04 3.14
CA GLU A 484 13.70 3.09 4.44
C GLU A 484 14.13 1.70 4.91
N GLN A 485 13.26 0.66 4.77
CA GLN A 485 13.62 -0.72 5.11
C GLN A 485 14.86 -1.18 4.34
N LEU A 486 14.96 -0.82 3.07
CA LEU A 486 16.12 -1.11 2.22
C LEU A 486 17.34 -0.20 2.49
N GLY A 487 17.17 0.85 3.29
CA GLY A 487 18.22 1.83 3.60
C GLY A 487 18.49 2.82 2.47
N TRP A 488 17.60 2.89 1.49
CA TRP A 488 17.70 3.84 0.36
C TRP A 488 17.21 5.24 0.73
N VAL A 489 16.31 5.36 1.68
CA VAL A 489 15.84 6.65 2.23
C VAL A 489 16.26 6.74 3.69
N LYS A 490 16.70 7.92 4.10
CA LYS A 490 17.12 8.26 5.46
C LYS A 490 16.31 9.44 5.98
N PRO A 491 15.14 9.18 6.57
CA PRO A 491 14.28 10.26 7.05
C PRO A 491 14.95 11.12 8.12
N THR A 492 14.69 12.42 8.07
CA THR A 492 15.02 13.34 9.18
C THR A 492 13.96 13.20 10.27
N VAL A 493 14.36 12.75 11.44
CA VAL A 493 13.47 12.57 12.60
C VAL A 493 13.20 13.92 13.26
N ILE A 494 11.93 14.28 13.46
CA ILE A 494 11.51 15.53 14.08
C ILE A 494 10.59 15.29 15.28
N ASP A 495 10.67 16.19 16.25
CA ASP A 495 9.82 16.19 17.44
C ASP A 495 8.51 16.95 17.13
N PRO A 496 7.34 16.31 17.24
CA PRO A 496 6.07 16.96 16.99
C PRO A 496 5.72 18.09 17.97
N ARG A 497 6.40 18.18 19.11
CA ARG A 497 6.22 19.25 20.10
C ARG A 497 6.94 20.54 19.71
N VAL A 498 7.95 20.47 18.85
CA VAL A 498 8.72 21.61 18.41
C VAL A 498 8.02 22.31 17.25
N LYS A 499 7.57 23.55 17.49
CA LYS A 499 6.93 24.37 16.45
C LYS A 499 7.91 24.71 15.32
N GLN A 500 7.64 24.21 14.12
CA GLN A 500 8.47 24.46 12.93
C GLN A 500 7.60 24.61 11.69
N LYS A 501 7.98 25.53 10.82
CA LYS A 501 7.48 25.61 9.44
C LYS A 501 8.46 24.86 8.56
N LEU A 502 7.98 23.87 7.82
CA LEU A 502 8.81 22.96 7.05
C LEU A 502 8.48 23.01 5.56
N VAL A 503 9.51 22.81 4.75
CA VAL A 503 9.38 22.62 3.30
C VAL A 503 10.01 21.28 2.92
N LEU A 504 9.31 20.52 2.08
CA LEU A 504 9.73 19.21 1.61
C LEU A 504 9.73 19.19 0.09
N ALA A 505 10.90 18.93 -0.50
CA ALA A 505 11.04 18.72 -1.93
C ALA A 505 10.54 17.33 -2.33
N PRO A 506 10.28 17.08 -3.63
CA PRO A 506 9.95 15.74 -4.11
C PRO A 506 11.05 14.72 -3.76
N ILE A 507 10.63 13.55 -3.29
CA ILE A 507 11.55 12.48 -2.86
C ILE A 507 12.31 11.82 -4.02
N HIS A 508 11.94 12.09 -5.28
CA HIS A 508 12.53 11.41 -6.44
C HIS A 508 14.03 11.64 -6.59
N ASP A 509 14.47 12.86 -6.34
CA ASP A 509 15.84 13.29 -6.67
C ASP A 509 16.79 13.25 -5.47
N ASP A 510 16.25 13.12 -4.25
CA ASP A 510 17.05 13.20 -3.04
C ASP A 510 16.50 12.26 -1.95
N PRO A 511 17.28 11.24 -1.54
CA PRO A 511 16.87 10.26 -0.53
C PRO A 511 16.66 10.87 0.87
N THR A 512 17.09 12.10 1.10
CA THR A 512 16.91 12.78 2.39
C THR A 512 15.57 13.50 2.49
N GLN A 513 14.84 13.69 1.38
CA GLN A 513 13.56 14.40 1.34
C GLN A 513 12.42 13.56 1.93
N CYS A 514 12.56 13.24 3.21
CA CYS A 514 11.56 12.51 3.98
C CYS A 514 11.69 12.94 5.46
N PHE A 515 10.55 13.21 6.09
CA PHE A 515 10.50 13.41 7.54
C PHE A 515 9.92 12.17 8.23
N LYS A 516 10.43 11.89 9.42
CA LYS A 516 9.86 10.93 10.36
C LYS A 516 9.40 11.69 11.60
N VAL A 517 8.10 11.67 11.86
CA VAL A 517 7.49 12.30 13.05
C VAL A 517 7.19 11.21 14.06
N MET A 518 7.92 11.22 15.16
CA MET A 518 7.76 10.21 16.20
C MET A 518 6.53 10.49 17.04
N THR A 519 5.69 9.48 17.27
CA THR A 519 4.57 9.54 18.20
C THR A 519 4.89 8.82 19.51
N ARG A 520 5.73 7.79 19.45
CA ARG A 520 6.12 6.98 20.61
C ARG A 520 7.63 6.82 20.69
N ALA A 521 8.16 6.93 21.90
CA ALA A 521 9.60 6.82 22.17
C ALA A 521 10.18 5.44 21.84
N ASP A 522 9.36 4.39 21.95
CA ASP A 522 9.74 3.01 21.66
C ASP A 522 9.80 2.72 20.15
N GLY A 523 9.39 3.68 19.30
CA GLY A 523 9.37 3.52 17.84
C GLY A 523 8.25 2.62 17.32
N SER A 524 7.34 2.18 18.18
CA SER A 524 6.24 1.31 17.78
C SER A 524 5.21 2.01 16.90
N GLU A 525 5.14 3.36 16.95
CA GLU A 525 4.30 4.16 16.07
C GLU A 525 4.98 5.49 15.72
N TYR A 526 4.92 5.84 14.43
CA TYR A 526 5.44 7.10 13.89
C TYR A 526 4.78 7.41 12.54
N PHE A 527 5.00 8.61 12.03
CA PHE A 527 4.62 8.98 10.66
C PHE A 527 5.84 9.19 9.78
N LEU A 528 5.76 8.76 8.51
CA LEU A 528 6.67 9.18 7.46
C LEU A 528 5.94 10.15 6.54
N LEU A 529 6.62 11.22 6.18
CA LEU A 529 6.13 12.26 5.29
C LEU A 529 6.99 12.28 4.03
N GLU A 530 6.41 11.95 2.89
CA GLU A 530 7.08 12.02 1.59
C GLU A 530 6.28 12.86 0.60
N ASN A 531 6.95 13.65 -0.20
CA ASN A 531 6.34 14.40 -1.29
C ASN A 531 6.53 13.64 -2.59
N ARG A 532 5.42 13.24 -3.23
CA ARG A 532 5.41 12.51 -4.51
C ARG A 532 4.92 13.40 -5.64
N VAL A 533 5.62 13.36 -6.76
CA VAL A 533 5.26 14.06 -8.00
C VAL A 533 5.28 13.10 -9.18
N LYS A 534 4.55 13.42 -10.26
CA LYS A 534 4.49 12.61 -11.49
C LYS A 534 5.77 12.80 -12.31
N LYS A 535 6.83 12.07 -11.94
CA LYS A 535 8.14 12.12 -12.59
C LYS A 535 8.74 10.71 -12.70
N GLY A 536 9.56 10.44 -13.72
CA GLY A 536 10.23 9.17 -13.92
C GLY A 536 9.25 7.99 -13.89
N TRP A 537 9.55 6.97 -13.12
CA TRP A 537 8.67 5.81 -12.96
C TRP A 537 7.33 6.14 -12.29
N ASP A 538 7.25 7.25 -11.54
CA ASP A 538 6.01 7.75 -10.93
C ASP A 538 5.15 8.61 -11.85
N SER A 539 5.51 8.80 -13.12
CA SER A 539 4.79 9.68 -14.05
C SER A 539 3.31 9.33 -14.23
N ARG A 540 2.90 8.10 -13.88
CA ARG A 540 1.53 7.60 -13.99
C ARG A 540 0.79 7.52 -12.64
N LEU A 541 1.35 8.08 -11.58
CA LEU A 541 0.64 8.14 -10.29
C LEU A 541 -0.74 8.80 -10.44
N PRO A 542 -1.74 8.39 -9.68
CA PRO A 542 -3.08 8.97 -9.76
C PRO A 542 -3.11 10.44 -9.32
N GLY A 543 -2.21 10.85 -8.41
CA GLY A 543 -2.12 12.21 -7.88
C GLY A 543 -0.71 12.58 -7.46
N GLU A 544 -0.54 13.81 -6.96
CA GLU A 544 0.72 14.36 -6.48
C GLU A 544 0.50 15.14 -5.19
N GLY A 545 1.44 15.08 -4.27
CA GLY A 545 1.40 15.84 -3.01
C GLY A 545 2.11 15.12 -1.87
N LEU A 546 1.79 15.54 -0.65
CA LEU A 546 2.32 14.94 0.57
C LEU A 546 1.57 13.64 0.88
N LEU A 547 2.29 12.53 0.90
CA LEU A 547 1.81 11.28 1.44
C LEU A 547 2.23 11.15 2.90
N ILE A 548 1.28 10.80 3.74
CA ILE A 548 1.47 10.57 5.17
C ILE A 548 1.30 9.08 5.44
N TRP A 549 2.39 8.44 5.82
CA TRP A 549 2.42 7.02 6.17
C TRP A 549 2.43 6.86 7.67
N ARG A 550 1.37 6.36 8.24
CA ARG A 550 1.38 5.87 9.62
C ARG A 550 2.08 4.52 9.63
N VAL A 551 3.07 4.38 10.48
CA VAL A 551 3.75 3.09 10.69
C VAL A 551 3.46 2.63 12.11
N VAL A 552 2.83 1.47 12.23
CA VAL A 552 2.51 0.85 13.53
C VAL A 552 3.09 -0.55 13.56
N ASN A 553 3.90 -0.85 14.58
CA ASN A 553 4.60 -2.13 14.71
C ASN A 553 5.31 -2.54 13.39
N ASN A 554 5.99 -1.56 12.77
CA ASN A 554 6.70 -1.71 11.50
C ASN A 554 5.81 -2.09 10.29
N LYS A 555 4.52 -1.76 10.32
CA LYS A 555 3.58 -1.90 9.18
C LYS A 555 3.11 -0.53 8.72
N PRO A 556 3.30 -0.14 7.45
CA PRO A 556 2.86 1.15 6.93
C PRO A 556 1.38 1.12 6.56
N ILE A 557 0.71 2.23 6.82
CA ILE A 557 -0.67 2.53 6.44
C ILE A 557 -0.67 3.89 5.79
N LEU A 558 -1.38 4.04 4.70
CA LEU A 558 -1.52 5.32 4.02
C LEU A 558 -2.69 6.10 4.63
N GLU A 559 -2.40 7.30 5.11
CA GLU A 559 -3.42 8.23 5.59
C GLU A 559 -3.97 9.02 4.41
N GLU A 560 -5.24 8.80 4.08
CA GLU A 560 -5.86 9.34 2.88
C GLU A 560 -6.56 10.67 3.16
N SER A 561 -6.10 11.75 2.50
CA SER A 561 -6.56 13.11 2.83
C SER A 561 -8.05 13.36 2.55
N HIS A 562 -8.71 12.54 1.72
CA HIS A 562 -10.16 12.67 1.49
C HIS A 562 -10.99 12.37 2.74
N GLY A 563 -10.46 11.62 3.72
CA GLY A 563 -11.14 11.37 4.99
C GLY A 563 -12.42 10.52 4.88
N ILE A 564 -12.65 9.83 3.77
CA ILE A 564 -13.78 8.91 3.64
C ILE A 564 -13.45 7.61 4.36
N GLU A 565 -14.33 7.22 5.27
CA GLU A 565 -14.25 5.95 5.98
C GLU A 565 -15.20 4.93 5.34
N GLY A 566 -14.80 3.67 5.35
CA GLY A 566 -15.62 2.56 4.85
C GLY A 566 -15.19 2.04 3.48
N ALA A 567 -15.73 0.86 3.16
CA ALA A 567 -15.27 0.05 2.07
C ALA A 567 -15.92 0.43 0.74
N ARG A 568 -15.39 1.41 0.04
CA ARG A 568 -15.61 1.49 -1.43
C ARG A 568 -14.56 0.69 -2.21
N GLY A 569 -13.62 0.05 -1.53
CA GLY A 569 -12.49 -0.67 -2.12
C GLY A 569 -11.31 0.25 -2.47
N PRO A 570 -10.14 -0.36 -2.72
CA PRO A 570 -8.93 0.37 -3.08
C PRO A 570 -9.15 1.25 -4.31
N GLY A 571 -8.72 2.50 -4.23
CA GLY A 571 -8.72 3.41 -5.36
C GLY A 571 -10.01 4.15 -5.65
N SER A 572 -10.98 4.19 -4.73
CA SER A 572 -12.23 4.94 -4.94
C SER A 572 -12.00 6.44 -5.14
N PHE A 573 -11.00 7.04 -4.48
CA PHE A 573 -10.67 8.46 -4.58
C PHE A 573 -9.17 8.73 -4.72
N PRO A 574 -8.53 8.16 -5.74
CA PRO A 574 -7.07 8.11 -5.81
C PRO A 574 -6.40 9.48 -5.93
N THR A 575 -7.06 10.43 -6.59
CA THR A 575 -6.54 11.79 -6.77
C THR A 575 -6.59 12.63 -5.49
N SER A 576 -7.42 12.24 -4.54
CA SER A 576 -7.63 12.92 -3.25
C SER A 576 -6.94 12.22 -2.09
N VAL A 577 -6.01 11.29 -2.36
CA VAL A 577 -5.20 10.61 -1.34
C VAL A 577 -4.09 11.53 -0.80
N PRO A 578 -3.28 12.23 -1.64
CA PRO A 578 -2.25 13.11 -1.13
C PRO A 578 -2.82 14.37 -0.47
N PHE A 579 -2.11 14.89 0.52
CA PHE A 579 -2.36 16.21 1.08
C PHE A 579 -1.66 17.31 0.27
N PRO A 580 -2.23 18.53 0.16
CA PRO A 580 -3.60 18.86 0.55
C PRO A 580 -4.62 18.33 -0.46
N SER A 581 -5.84 18.03 -0.01
CA SER A 581 -6.97 17.76 -0.89
C SER A 581 -8.08 18.78 -0.69
N GLY A 582 -9.17 18.65 -1.46
CA GLY A 582 -10.40 19.40 -1.23
C GLY A 582 -10.93 19.25 0.19
N SER A 583 -10.75 18.08 0.80
CA SER A 583 -11.26 17.77 2.15
C SER A 583 -10.31 18.17 3.27
N ASN A 584 -8.99 18.05 3.09
CA ASN A 584 -8.02 18.29 4.15
C ASN A 584 -6.73 18.96 3.66
N ASP A 585 -6.33 20.01 4.36
CA ASP A 585 -5.01 20.63 4.30
C ASP A 585 -4.22 20.48 5.60
N SER A 586 -4.72 19.61 6.47
CA SER A 586 -4.16 19.39 7.80
C SER A 586 -4.38 17.94 8.25
N PHE A 587 -3.45 17.45 9.06
CA PHE A 587 -3.49 16.13 9.68
C PHE A 587 -3.20 16.29 11.17
N THR A 588 -4.22 16.12 12.01
CA THR A 588 -4.17 16.45 13.43
C THR A 588 -4.97 15.43 14.25
N PRO A 589 -4.94 15.50 15.60
CA PRO A 589 -5.78 14.65 16.43
C PRO A 589 -7.30 14.83 16.20
N TYR A 590 -7.70 15.89 15.51
CA TYR A 590 -9.12 16.27 15.30
C TYR A 590 -9.54 16.25 13.83
N THR A 591 -8.69 15.84 12.92
CA THR A 591 -9.02 15.64 11.50
C THR A 591 -9.39 14.18 11.21
N ILE A 592 -9.93 13.95 10.02
CA ILE A 592 -10.16 12.62 9.44
C ILE A 592 -9.44 12.59 8.09
N PRO A 593 -8.36 11.79 7.97
CA PRO A 593 -7.81 10.88 8.98
C PRO A 593 -7.22 11.62 10.19
N SER A 594 -7.14 10.93 11.33
CA SER A 594 -6.67 11.50 12.60
C SER A 594 -5.23 11.08 12.90
N SER A 595 -4.44 12.01 13.44
CA SER A 595 -3.06 11.73 13.90
C SER A 595 -2.98 11.10 15.31
N LYS A 596 -4.11 10.82 15.97
CA LYS A 596 -4.11 10.12 17.27
C LYS A 596 -3.40 8.79 17.15
N SER A 597 -2.62 8.43 18.20
CA SER A 597 -1.96 7.13 18.26
C SER A 597 -2.99 5.99 18.25
N GLN A 598 -2.76 5.00 17.41
CA GLN A 598 -3.58 3.80 17.34
C GLN A 598 -3.28 2.81 18.47
N LEU A 599 -2.08 2.89 19.04
CA LEU A 599 -1.67 2.08 20.20
C LEU A 599 -2.09 2.69 21.54
N GLY A 600 -2.78 3.84 21.51
CA GLY A 600 -3.11 4.62 22.70
C GLY A 600 -1.90 5.35 23.29
N GLY A 601 -2.13 6.45 23.98
CA GLY A 601 -1.05 7.30 24.46
C GLY A 601 -0.23 7.90 23.31
N GLY A 602 1.02 8.29 23.60
CA GLY A 602 1.90 8.89 22.61
C GLY A 602 1.75 10.41 22.49
N LEU A 603 2.65 11.03 21.74
CA LEU A 603 2.67 12.46 21.53
C LEU A 603 1.60 12.88 20.51
N PRO A 604 0.87 13.96 20.75
CA PRO A 604 -0.03 14.51 19.75
C PRO A 604 0.78 15.06 18.56
N VAL A 605 0.34 14.76 17.35
CA VAL A 605 0.96 15.24 16.12
C VAL A 605 0.03 16.22 15.43
N TRP A 606 0.54 17.42 15.18
CA TRP A 606 -0.14 18.46 14.44
C TRP A 606 0.67 18.76 13.18
N ILE A 607 0.13 18.43 12.01
CA ILE A 607 0.66 18.80 10.70
C ILE A 607 -0.42 19.66 10.06
N THR A 608 -0.19 20.97 9.97
CA THR A 608 -1.20 21.95 9.56
C THR A 608 -0.70 22.82 8.42
N ASN A 609 -1.61 23.55 7.78
CA ASN A 609 -1.30 24.46 6.70
C ASN A 609 -0.46 23.81 5.59
N ILE A 610 -0.87 22.61 5.17
CA ILE A 610 -0.20 21.86 4.10
C ILE A 610 -0.54 22.54 2.77
N ARG A 611 0.49 22.98 2.02
CA ARG A 611 0.32 23.68 0.75
C ARG A 611 1.26 23.15 -0.30
N LYS A 612 0.74 22.91 -1.50
CA LYS A 612 1.55 22.58 -2.68
C LYS A 612 2.04 23.87 -3.34
N LEU A 613 3.34 23.96 -3.59
CA LEU A 613 3.97 25.09 -4.27
C LEU A 613 4.01 24.85 -5.80
N PRO A 614 4.09 25.92 -6.61
CA PRO A 614 4.15 25.79 -8.08
C PRO A 614 5.36 24.99 -8.60
N ASP A 615 6.44 24.91 -7.84
CA ASP A 615 7.64 24.14 -8.17
C ASP A 615 7.60 22.68 -7.70
N GLY A 616 6.45 22.23 -7.19
CA GLY A 616 6.21 20.86 -6.73
C GLY A 616 6.65 20.58 -5.29
N ARG A 617 7.28 21.55 -4.59
CA ARG A 617 7.55 21.42 -3.16
C ARG A 617 6.26 21.53 -2.35
N ILE A 618 6.28 20.98 -1.15
CA ILE A 618 5.18 21.06 -0.18
C ILE A 618 5.66 21.81 1.05
N THR A 619 4.86 22.76 1.54
CA THR A 619 5.08 23.39 2.84
C THR A 619 4.04 22.93 3.83
N PHE A 620 4.41 22.87 5.10
CA PHE A 620 3.50 22.54 6.21
C PHE A 620 4.07 23.03 7.54
N HIS A 621 3.21 23.09 8.54
CA HIS A 621 3.60 23.44 9.90
C HIS A 621 3.53 22.21 10.80
N VAL A 622 4.49 22.02 11.69
CA VAL A 622 4.49 20.96 12.71
C VAL A 622 4.43 21.60 14.09
N GLY A 623 3.62 21.02 14.99
CA GLY A 623 3.49 21.48 16.37
C GLY A 623 2.64 22.73 16.55
N TYR A 624 2.06 23.26 15.49
CA TYR A 624 1.10 24.38 15.58
C TYR A 624 -0.31 23.81 15.62
N GLU A 625 -1.01 24.10 16.70
CA GLU A 625 -2.46 24.01 16.73
C GLU A 625 -3.04 25.04 15.75
N TYR A 626 -4.31 24.86 15.38
CA TYR A 626 -4.95 25.82 14.47
C TYR A 626 -4.86 27.25 15.02
N GLN A 627 -4.48 28.19 14.16
CA GLN A 627 -4.57 29.63 14.43
C GLN A 627 -5.85 30.18 13.86
#